data_f793d1b1ead35844bca32d8ae0be54e6
#
_entry.id   f793d1b1ead35844bca32d8ae0be54e6
#
_cell.length_a   1.000
_cell.length_b   1.000
_cell.length_c   1.000
_cell.angle_alpha   90.00
_cell.angle_beta   90.00
_cell.angle_gamma   90.00
#
_symmetry.space_group_name_H-M   'P 1'
#
loop_
_entity.id
_entity.type
_entity.pdbx_description
1 polymer ?
#
loop_
_entity_poly.entity_id
_entity_poly.type
_entity_poly.pdbx_seq_one_letter_code
_entity_poly.pdbx_strand_id
1 'polypeptide(L)'
;TLRKCRCITHEKMKYHILVKTCFFMNSQRLELFVDWLMNDINVSVRNILEAKKEQGYYICLSTAAPENYVRIISERLGFDGFCASSVPVDKEGDWYENVRDMKKNKTLNFLKDRDIKISVLMTDHYDDLPLLCENKDYNYLVNPSLKTLKSCRMAGVSFELLISK
;
A
#
# COMPACT_ATOMS: atom_id res chain seq x y z
N THR A 1 -8.83 20.67 14.70
CA THR A 1 -7.63 20.25 13.96
C THR A 1 -7.69 20.81 12.55
N LEU A 2 -6.56 21.26 12.00
CA LEU A 2 -6.43 21.98 10.71
C LEU A 2 -7.10 21.26 9.52
N ARG A 3 -7.15 19.93 9.53
CA ARG A 3 -7.83 19.14 8.49
C ARG A 3 -9.35 19.33 8.52
N LYS A 4 -9.98 19.40 9.70
CA LYS A 4 -11.42 19.65 9.82
C LYS A 4 -11.82 21.02 9.25
N CYS A 5 -10.94 21.99 9.36
CA CYS A 5 -11.12 23.35 8.81
C CYS A 5 -10.80 23.44 7.31
N ARG A 6 -10.39 22.34 6.64
CA ARG A 6 -9.96 22.31 5.22
C ARG A 6 -8.79 23.26 4.89
N CYS A 7 -8.01 23.68 5.88
CA CYS A 7 -6.88 24.60 5.68
C CYS A 7 -5.67 23.94 4.99
N ILE A 8 -5.53 22.61 5.06
CA ILE A 8 -4.45 21.86 4.40
C ILE A 8 -4.98 20.56 3.78
N THR A 9 -4.39 20.11 2.69
CA THR A 9 -4.69 18.82 2.07
C THR A 9 -4.18 17.67 2.95
N HIS A 10 -4.72 16.44 2.75
CA HIS A 10 -4.25 15.24 3.44
C HIS A 10 -2.76 14.99 3.16
N GLU A 11 -2.35 15.13 1.93
CA GLU A 11 -0.97 15.00 1.47
C GLU A 11 -0.02 15.96 2.20
N LYS A 12 -0.34 17.26 2.21
CA LYS A 12 0.45 18.27 2.96
C LYS A 12 0.52 17.96 4.45
N MET A 13 -0.59 17.52 5.05
CA MET A 13 -0.60 17.13 6.46
C MET A 13 0.35 15.95 6.71
N LYS A 14 0.29 14.91 5.86
CA LYS A 14 1.16 13.74 5.96
C LYS A 14 2.62 14.11 5.79
N TYR A 15 2.94 14.93 4.78
CA TYR A 15 4.28 15.46 4.58
C TYR A 15 4.83 16.14 5.84
N HIS A 16 4.08 17.07 6.43
CA HIS A 16 4.52 17.77 7.64
C HIS A 16 4.70 16.84 8.86
N ILE A 17 3.87 15.80 8.98
CA ILE A 17 4.06 14.79 10.01
C ILE A 17 5.35 14.03 9.76
N LEU A 18 5.59 13.55 8.54
CA LEU A 18 6.79 12.81 8.18
C LEU A 18 8.07 13.62 8.41
N VAL A 19 8.11 14.88 7.94
CA VAL A 19 9.27 15.77 8.17
C VAL A 19 9.57 15.93 9.66
N LYS A 20 8.53 16.06 10.50
CA LYS A 20 8.72 16.21 11.96
C LYS A 20 9.15 14.91 12.63
N THR A 21 8.66 13.78 12.16
CA THR A 21 8.89 12.48 12.79
C THR A 21 10.16 11.79 12.31
N CYS A 22 10.64 12.06 11.09
CA CYS A 22 11.88 11.47 10.54
C CYS A 22 13.07 11.61 11.49
N PHE A 23 13.25 12.77 12.11
CA PHE A 23 14.35 13.04 13.03
C PHE A 23 14.25 12.24 14.35
N PHE A 24 13.06 11.76 14.72
CA PHE A 24 12.83 10.99 15.94
C PHE A 24 12.78 9.48 15.72
N MET A 25 12.66 9.04 14.46
CA MET A 25 12.52 7.64 14.09
C MET A 25 13.87 7.04 13.74
N ASN A 26 14.64 6.68 14.78
CA ASN A 26 15.84 5.86 14.60
C ASN A 26 15.49 4.39 14.29
N SER A 27 16.46 3.59 13.89
CA SER A 27 16.28 2.18 13.52
C SER A 27 15.55 1.38 14.60
N GLN A 28 15.91 1.55 15.87
CA GLN A 28 15.30 0.82 16.98
C GLN A 28 13.81 1.16 17.14
N ARG A 29 13.42 2.42 17.01
CA ARG A 29 12.01 2.84 17.08
C ARG A 29 11.20 2.34 15.88
N LEU A 30 11.81 2.30 14.70
CA LEU A 30 11.18 1.71 13.51
C LEU A 30 10.92 0.22 13.71
N GLU A 31 11.89 -0.53 14.25
CA GLU A 31 11.73 -1.95 14.57
C GLU A 31 10.58 -2.18 15.56
N LEU A 32 10.55 -1.45 16.68
CA LEU A 32 9.47 -1.54 17.66
C LEU A 32 8.09 -1.18 17.07
N PHE A 33 8.04 -0.19 16.18
CA PHE A 33 6.81 0.16 15.48
C PHE A 33 6.35 -0.96 14.53
N VAL A 34 7.28 -1.57 13.81
CA VAL A 34 6.97 -2.71 12.95
C VAL A 34 6.54 -3.92 13.80
N ASP A 35 7.17 -4.20 14.95
CA ASP A 35 6.74 -5.26 15.87
C ASP A 35 5.27 -5.07 16.27
N TRP A 36 4.89 -3.83 16.58
CA TRP A 36 3.51 -3.51 16.91
C TRP A 36 2.56 -3.73 15.73
N LEU A 37 2.93 -3.32 14.51
CA LEU A 37 2.14 -3.55 13.28
C LEU A 37 2.00 -5.04 12.95
N MET A 38 3.04 -5.83 13.19
CA MET A 38 3.03 -7.28 12.91
C MET A 38 1.99 -8.05 13.75
N ASN A 39 1.56 -7.50 14.88
CA ASN A 39 0.50 -8.11 15.70
C ASN A 39 -0.92 -7.93 15.10
N ASP A 40 -1.08 -7.05 14.12
CA ASP A 40 -2.38 -6.73 13.50
C ASP A 40 -2.47 -7.19 12.03
N ILE A 41 -1.66 -8.19 11.68
CA ILE A 41 -1.68 -8.75 10.31
C ILE A 41 -2.95 -9.54 10.08
N ASN A 42 -3.60 -9.26 8.95
CA ASN A 42 -4.73 -10.05 8.48
C ASN A 42 -4.28 -11.47 8.08
N VAL A 43 -4.59 -12.43 8.93
CA VAL A 43 -4.15 -13.83 8.77
C VAL A 43 -4.69 -14.46 7.48
N SER A 44 -5.91 -14.15 7.07
CA SER A 44 -6.48 -14.69 5.82
C SER A 44 -5.74 -14.21 4.58
N VAL A 45 -5.37 -12.91 4.56
CA VAL A 45 -4.54 -12.34 3.48
C VAL A 45 -3.16 -12.98 3.48
N ARG A 46 -2.54 -13.08 4.66
CA ARG A 46 -1.22 -13.71 4.81
C ARG A 46 -1.20 -15.13 4.27
N ASN A 47 -2.16 -15.97 4.65
CA ASN A 47 -2.24 -17.36 4.17
C ASN A 47 -2.36 -17.46 2.65
N ILE A 48 -3.14 -16.55 2.02
CA ILE A 48 -3.26 -16.50 0.55
C ILE A 48 -1.92 -16.09 -0.07
N LEU A 49 -1.22 -15.10 0.48
CA LEU A 49 0.08 -14.67 -0.02
C LEU A 49 1.14 -15.77 0.08
N GLU A 50 1.18 -16.50 1.21
CA GLU A 50 2.06 -17.64 1.43
C GLU A 50 1.79 -18.75 0.40
N ALA A 51 0.53 -19.13 0.20
CA ALA A 51 0.14 -20.12 -0.81
C ALA A 51 0.49 -19.67 -2.25
N LYS A 52 0.36 -18.37 -2.57
CA LYS A 52 0.77 -17.84 -3.87
C LYS A 52 2.29 -17.86 -4.05
N LYS A 53 3.02 -17.57 -2.99
CA LYS A 53 4.49 -17.63 -3.00
C LYS A 53 4.99 -19.07 -3.25
N GLU A 54 4.38 -20.06 -2.60
CA GLU A 54 4.67 -21.49 -2.85
C GLU A 54 4.39 -21.91 -4.31
N GLN A 55 3.44 -21.26 -4.97
CA GLN A 55 3.13 -21.44 -6.39
C GLN A 55 4.11 -20.70 -7.32
N GLY A 56 5.13 -20.01 -6.79
CA GLY A 56 6.11 -19.27 -7.56
C GLY A 56 5.68 -17.86 -7.99
N TYR A 57 4.61 -17.30 -7.41
CA TYR A 57 4.22 -15.92 -7.68
C TYR A 57 5.21 -14.93 -7.06
N TYR A 58 5.52 -13.87 -7.79
CA TYR A 58 6.22 -12.71 -7.27
C TYR A 58 5.26 -11.88 -6.41
N ILE A 59 5.59 -11.69 -5.15
CA ILE A 59 4.73 -10.98 -4.19
C ILE A 59 5.24 -9.55 -4.01
N CYS A 60 4.41 -8.57 -4.41
CA CYS A 60 4.74 -7.15 -4.33
C CYS A 60 3.78 -6.39 -3.42
N LEU A 61 4.32 -5.67 -2.43
CA LEU A 61 3.55 -4.77 -1.56
C LEU A 61 3.51 -3.36 -2.15
N SER A 62 2.32 -2.87 -2.55
CA SER A 62 2.14 -1.48 -2.97
C SER A 62 1.27 -0.73 -1.96
N THR A 63 1.85 0.26 -1.28
CA THR A 63 1.20 0.92 -0.12
C THR A 63 1.44 2.42 -0.09
N ALA A 64 0.49 3.16 0.49
CA ALA A 64 0.64 4.58 0.82
C ALA A 64 1.51 4.84 2.06
N ALA A 65 1.93 3.80 2.75
CA ALA A 65 2.80 3.91 3.92
C ALA A 65 4.22 4.36 3.55
N PRO A 66 4.95 5.05 4.45
CA PRO A 66 6.33 5.46 4.25
C PRO A 66 7.30 4.29 4.07
N GLU A 67 8.23 4.42 3.14
CA GLU A 67 9.15 3.34 2.74
C GLU A 67 10.10 2.87 3.86
N ASN A 68 10.42 3.74 4.83
CA ASN A 68 11.37 3.42 5.90
C ASN A 68 10.94 2.20 6.74
N TYR A 69 9.65 2.09 7.13
CA TYR A 69 9.16 0.92 7.84
C TYR A 69 8.56 -0.14 6.90
N VAL A 70 8.09 0.26 5.71
CA VAL A 70 7.58 -0.69 4.71
C VAL A 70 8.68 -1.65 4.27
N ARG A 71 9.92 -1.19 4.16
CA ARG A 71 11.09 -2.02 3.87
C ARG A 71 11.23 -3.15 4.90
N ILE A 72 11.18 -2.82 6.19
CA ILE A 72 11.29 -3.80 7.28
C ILE A 72 10.14 -4.81 7.24
N ILE A 73 8.90 -4.33 7.01
CA ILE A 73 7.72 -5.21 6.85
C ILE A 73 7.91 -6.15 5.66
N SER A 74 8.35 -5.61 4.52
CA SER A 74 8.58 -6.38 3.29
C SER A 74 9.60 -7.50 3.51
N GLU A 75 10.70 -7.21 4.17
CA GLU A 75 11.74 -8.19 4.52
C GLU A 75 11.21 -9.26 5.46
N ARG A 76 10.50 -8.88 6.53
CA ARG A 76 9.96 -9.82 7.53
C ARG A 76 8.87 -10.74 6.99
N LEU A 77 8.03 -10.24 6.09
CA LEU A 77 6.99 -11.02 5.44
C LEU A 77 7.48 -11.73 4.17
N GLY A 78 8.74 -11.51 3.80
CA GLY A 78 9.35 -12.12 2.63
C GLY A 78 8.70 -11.71 1.32
N PHE A 79 8.27 -10.45 1.18
CA PHE A 79 7.85 -9.91 -0.11
C PHE A 79 9.05 -9.79 -1.06
N ASP A 80 8.83 -10.05 -2.35
CA ASP A 80 9.87 -9.98 -3.37
C ASP A 80 10.16 -8.54 -3.82
N GLY A 81 9.22 -7.62 -3.52
CA GLY A 81 9.39 -6.20 -3.78
C GLY A 81 8.31 -5.34 -3.15
N PHE A 82 8.53 -4.02 -3.16
CA PHE A 82 7.53 -3.08 -2.67
C PHE A 82 7.56 -1.74 -3.41
N CYS A 83 6.42 -1.05 -3.40
CA CYS A 83 6.24 0.34 -3.79
C CYS A 83 5.60 1.09 -2.62
N ALA A 84 6.25 2.12 -2.11
CA ALA A 84 5.82 2.85 -0.92
C ALA A 84 5.86 4.37 -1.17
N SER A 85 5.29 5.17 -0.27
CA SER A 85 5.49 6.61 -0.27
C SER A 85 6.94 6.94 0.11
N SER A 86 7.54 7.94 -0.55
CA SER A 86 8.88 8.38 -0.18
C SER A 86 8.90 8.97 1.24
N VAL A 87 10.07 8.98 1.85
CA VAL A 87 10.30 9.68 3.12
C VAL A 87 11.02 10.99 2.79
N PRO A 88 10.51 12.16 3.24
CA PRO A 88 11.20 13.42 3.01
C PRO A 88 12.58 13.41 3.68
N VAL A 89 13.63 13.64 2.91
CA VAL A 89 15.02 13.72 3.43
C VAL A 89 15.29 15.10 4.01
N ASP A 90 14.70 16.12 3.41
CA ASP A 90 14.77 17.51 3.83
C ASP A 90 13.42 18.22 3.61
N LYS A 91 13.34 19.51 3.97
CA LYS A 91 12.11 20.30 3.82
C LYS A 91 11.77 20.68 2.38
N GLU A 92 12.70 20.53 1.45
CA GLU A 92 12.60 20.95 0.04
C GLU A 92 12.70 19.76 -0.92
N GLY A 93 12.95 18.55 -0.40
CA GLY A 93 13.12 17.36 -1.22
C GLY A 93 11.85 16.90 -1.93
N ASP A 94 12.02 16.24 -3.05
CA ASP A 94 10.94 15.60 -3.80
C ASP A 94 10.27 14.52 -2.95
N TRP A 95 9.02 14.80 -2.56
CA TRP A 95 8.20 13.86 -1.83
C TRP A 95 6.96 13.51 -2.63
N TYR A 96 6.55 12.25 -2.57
CA TYR A 96 5.29 11.78 -3.12
C TYR A 96 4.57 10.83 -2.19
N GLU A 97 3.26 10.88 -2.21
CA GLU A 97 2.41 9.88 -1.59
C GLU A 97 2.01 8.82 -2.63
N ASN A 98 2.28 7.53 -2.31
CA ASN A 98 1.97 6.41 -3.20
C ASN A 98 0.48 6.03 -3.14
N VAL A 99 -0.36 6.88 -3.73
CA VAL A 99 -1.83 6.72 -3.77
C VAL A 99 -2.37 6.93 -5.18
N ARG A 100 -3.51 6.38 -5.49
CA ARG A 100 -4.26 6.58 -6.74
C ARG A 100 -3.39 6.38 -7.99
N ASP A 101 -3.36 7.37 -8.91
CA ASP A 101 -2.58 7.29 -10.14
C ASP A 101 -1.07 7.20 -9.88
N MET A 102 -0.56 7.84 -8.83
CA MET A 102 0.85 7.69 -8.44
C MET A 102 1.15 6.23 -8.08
N LYS A 103 0.30 5.59 -7.24
CA LYS A 103 0.43 4.17 -6.90
C LYS A 103 0.37 3.29 -8.15
N LYS A 104 -0.64 3.53 -9.02
CA LYS A 104 -0.75 2.80 -10.30
C LYS A 104 0.54 2.90 -11.09
N ASN A 105 0.99 4.10 -11.39
CA ASN A 105 2.14 4.33 -12.27
C ASN A 105 3.44 3.76 -11.68
N LYS A 106 3.68 3.98 -10.38
CA LYS A 106 4.87 3.46 -9.69
C LYS A 106 4.87 1.92 -9.66
N THR A 107 3.74 1.31 -9.34
CA THR A 107 3.61 -0.15 -9.29
C THR A 107 3.80 -0.78 -10.68
N LEU A 108 3.13 -0.24 -11.71
CA LEU A 108 3.24 -0.78 -13.06
C LEU A 108 4.65 -0.62 -13.63
N ASN A 109 5.30 0.52 -13.43
CA ASN A 109 6.68 0.73 -13.86
C ASN A 109 7.64 -0.23 -13.14
N PHE A 110 7.50 -0.35 -11.80
CA PHE A 110 8.31 -1.29 -11.00
C PHE A 110 8.21 -2.74 -11.48
N LEU A 111 7.01 -3.19 -11.84
CA LEU A 111 6.77 -4.55 -12.34
C LEU A 111 7.24 -4.70 -13.79
N LYS A 112 7.01 -3.70 -14.63
CA LYS A 112 7.46 -3.68 -16.03
C LYS A 112 8.98 -3.81 -16.15
N ASP A 113 9.74 -3.10 -15.31
CA ASP A 113 11.21 -3.16 -15.28
C ASP A 113 11.75 -4.57 -14.94
N ARG A 114 10.87 -5.46 -14.46
CA ARG A 114 11.14 -6.86 -14.10
C ARG A 114 10.46 -7.88 -15.02
N ASP A 115 9.78 -7.41 -16.07
CA ASP A 115 8.96 -8.21 -16.98
C ASP A 115 7.85 -9.02 -16.24
N ILE A 116 7.25 -8.40 -15.20
CA ILE A 116 6.20 -9.00 -14.37
C ILE A 116 4.87 -8.34 -14.67
N LYS A 117 3.81 -9.18 -14.79
CA LYS A 117 2.41 -8.72 -14.92
C LYS A 117 1.64 -9.01 -13.64
N ILE A 118 0.67 -8.14 -13.32
CA ILE A 118 -0.25 -8.39 -12.22
C ILE A 118 -1.24 -9.47 -12.67
N SER A 119 -1.31 -10.57 -11.92
CA SER A 119 -2.33 -11.62 -12.10
C SER A 119 -3.34 -11.62 -10.95
N VAL A 120 -2.91 -11.22 -9.74
CA VAL A 120 -3.78 -11.11 -8.58
C VAL A 120 -3.53 -9.78 -7.88
N LEU A 121 -4.58 -9.03 -7.61
CA LEU A 121 -4.53 -7.78 -6.84
C LEU A 121 -5.46 -7.87 -5.64
N MET A 122 -4.95 -7.52 -4.46
CA MET A 122 -5.71 -7.52 -3.20
C MET A 122 -5.66 -6.11 -2.58
N THR A 123 -6.82 -5.56 -2.24
CA THR A 123 -6.91 -4.24 -1.58
C THR A 123 -8.19 -4.12 -0.76
N ASP A 124 -8.21 -3.18 0.18
CA ASP A 124 -9.36 -2.81 1.01
C ASP A 124 -9.96 -1.44 0.62
N HIS A 125 -9.25 -0.66 -0.20
CA HIS A 125 -9.54 0.77 -0.35
C HIS A 125 -9.78 1.23 -1.79
N TYR A 126 -10.76 2.13 -1.97
CA TYR A 126 -11.11 2.73 -3.26
C TYR A 126 -10.02 3.62 -3.87
N ASP A 127 -9.02 4.08 -3.11
CA ASP A 127 -7.90 4.85 -3.68
C ASP A 127 -7.02 3.98 -4.60
N ASP A 128 -7.16 2.65 -4.54
CA ASP A 128 -6.47 1.71 -5.42
C ASP A 128 -7.26 1.42 -6.72
N LEU A 129 -8.41 2.08 -6.92
CA LEU A 129 -9.24 1.91 -8.10
C LEU A 129 -8.49 2.09 -9.43
N PRO A 130 -7.58 3.08 -9.60
CA PRO A 130 -6.80 3.19 -10.83
C PRO A 130 -5.95 1.94 -11.14
N LEU A 131 -5.42 1.28 -10.11
CA LEU A 131 -4.66 0.04 -10.27
C LEU A 131 -5.57 -1.17 -10.50
N LEU A 132 -6.71 -1.25 -9.80
CA LEU A 132 -7.73 -2.28 -10.01
C LEU A 132 -8.28 -2.29 -11.44
N CYS A 133 -8.46 -1.12 -12.06
CA CYS A 133 -8.92 -0.99 -13.44
C CYS A 133 -7.91 -1.54 -14.47
N GLU A 134 -6.62 -1.54 -14.14
CA GLU A 134 -5.57 -2.09 -15.00
C GLU A 134 -5.48 -3.63 -14.92
N ASN A 135 -5.75 -4.20 -13.75
CA ASN A 135 -5.71 -5.65 -13.59
C ASN A 135 -7.01 -6.30 -14.14
N LYS A 136 -6.85 -7.13 -15.18
CA LYS A 136 -7.97 -7.82 -15.84
C LYS A 136 -8.19 -9.25 -15.35
N ASP A 137 -7.26 -9.76 -14.54
CA ASP A 137 -7.32 -11.14 -14.05
C ASP A 137 -8.13 -11.20 -12.73
N TYR A 138 -7.49 -11.39 -11.59
CA TYR A 138 -8.19 -11.59 -10.33
C TYR A 138 -8.00 -10.43 -9.37
N ASN A 139 -9.11 -9.81 -8.95
CA ASN A 139 -9.13 -8.76 -7.93
C ASN A 139 -9.87 -9.25 -6.68
N TYR A 140 -9.26 -9.06 -5.52
CA TYR A 140 -9.88 -9.30 -4.22
C TYR A 140 -10.07 -7.99 -3.47
N LEU A 141 -11.29 -7.75 -2.97
CA LEU A 141 -11.55 -6.68 -2.01
C LEU A 141 -11.61 -7.27 -0.61
N VAL A 142 -10.65 -6.87 0.22
CA VAL A 142 -10.49 -7.36 1.60
C VAL A 142 -11.24 -6.45 2.55
N ASN A 143 -12.27 -6.94 3.25
CA ASN A 143 -13.08 -6.16 4.20
C ASN A 143 -13.46 -4.75 3.68
N PRO A 144 -13.93 -4.60 2.43
CA PRO A 144 -14.10 -3.29 1.80
C PRO A 144 -15.20 -2.47 2.47
N SER A 145 -15.02 -1.15 2.53
CA SER A 145 -16.08 -0.22 2.91
C SER A 145 -17.19 -0.19 1.84
N LEU A 146 -18.40 0.26 2.23
CA LEU A 146 -19.51 0.48 1.26
C LEU A 146 -19.10 1.45 0.13
N LYS A 147 -18.26 2.44 0.44
CA LYS A 147 -17.73 3.37 -0.55
C LYS A 147 -16.81 2.65 -1.54
N THR A 148 -15.92 1.77 -1.08
CA THR A 148 -15.04 0.96 -1.92
C THR A 148 -15.87 0.08 -2.87
N LEU A 149 -16.85 -0.66 -2.34
CA LEU A 149 -17.75 -1.50 -3.13
C LEU A 149 -18.48 -0.71 -4.22
N LYS A 150 -19.05 0.44 -3.85
CA LYS A 150 -19.77 1.31 -4.81
C LYS A 150 -18.82 1.82 -5.90
N SER A 151 -17.63 2.28 -5.54
CA SER A 151 -16.64 2.82 -6.50
C SER A 151 -16.19 1.74 -7.50
N CYS A 152 -15.88 0.53 -7.03
CA CYS A 152 -15.47 -0.58 -7.90
C CYS A 152 -16.58 -1.02 -8.84
N ARG A 153 -17.83 -1.14 -8.36
CA ARG A 153 -18.98 -1.47 -9.21
C ARG A 153 -19.26 -0.42 -10.28
N MET A 154 -19.20 0.87 -9.91
CA MET A 154 -19.40 1.98 -10.87
C MET A 154 -18.31 2.02 -11.94
N ALA A 155 -17.10 1.60 -11.63
CA ALA A 155 -15.98 1.52 -12.57
C ALA A 155 -15.97 0.21 -13.39
N GLY A 156 -16.92 -0.70 -13.18
CA GLY A 156 -16.99 -1.97 -13.89
C GLY A 156 -15.87 -2.95 -13.54
N VAL A 157 -15.23 -2.79 -12.39
CA VAL A 157 -14.18 -3.71 -11.93
C VAL A 157 -14.79 -5.01 -11.46
N SER A 158 -14.33 -6.14 -12.01
CA SER A 158 -14.66 -7.47 -11.50
C SER A 158 -13.82 -7.78 -10.25
N PHE A 159 -14.46 -8.30 -9.20
CA PHE A 159 -13.76 -8.63 -7.94
C PHE A 159 -14.49 -9.72 -7.15
N GLU A 160 -13.72 -10.40 -6.31
CA GLU A 160 -14.22 -11.29 -5.26
C GLU A 160 -14.08 -10.62 -3.88
N LEU A 161 -14.97 -10.98 -2.95
CA LEU A 161 -14.91 -10.46 -1.58
C LEU A 161 -14.14 -11.43 -0.69
N LEU A 162 -13.15 -10.92 0.02
CA LEU A 162 -12.47 -11.61 1.09
C LEU A 162 -12.86 -10.96 2.42
N ILE A 163 -13.80 -11.59 3.13
CA ILE A 163 -14.23 -11.16 4.46
C ILE A 163 -13.48 -11.98 5.48
N SER A 164 -12.61 -11.33 6.24
CA SER A 164 -11.84 -11.93 7.32
C SER A 164 -12.18 -11.27 8.66
N LYS A 165 -12.15 -12.05 9.72
CA LYS A 165 -12.31 -11.55 11.09
C LYS A 165 -10.99 -11.05 11.64
#